data_d9c2561901470b11c0503cdc61e597ec
#
_entry.id   d9c2561901470b11c0503cdc61e597ec
#
_cell.length_a   1.000
_cell.length_b   1.000
_cell.length_c   1.000
_cell.angle_alpha   90.00
_cell.angle_beta   90.00
_cell.angle_gamma   90.00
#
_symmetry.space_group_name_H-M   'P 1'
#
loop_
_entity.id
_entity.type
_entity.pdbx_description
1 polymer ?
#
loop_
_entity_poly.entity_id
_entity_poly.type
_entity_poly.pdbx_seq_one_letter_code
_entity_poly.pdbx_strand_id
1 'polypeptide(L)'
;MKRIIGLAIALTTTMALGANTPAAASESEEFSLNVVHGIPGVTVDVCVNGAKAITGFQPGDVVSDVRLQEGEYRLKVTPAGEPCTAAILQARAQLEGGRYRSYTVVANLDDEGAPNLLLFRNPMRVTDAGSARLVIRHTADAPAVTVWADGSKLNRGRGFEWGDSRRYSVPAETYSVAVSPAGSTTPVIGPTDLTVRAGFSYQVYAWGNGDAGYALAIVATQVGQAH
;
A
#
# COMPACT_ATOMS: atom_id res chain seq x y z
N MET A 1 -84.29 -46.63 -21.73
CA MET A 1 -83.87 -45.26 -21.51
C MET A 1 -82.91 -45.28 -20.35
N LYS A 2 -81.59 -45.25 -20.61
CA LYS A 2 -80.51 -45.17 -19.58
C LYS A 2 -79.78 -43.85 -19.71
N ARG A 3 -79.85 -43.02 -18.71
CA ARG A 3 -79.14 -41.76 -18.62
C ARG A 3 -77.72 -42.05 -18.07
N ILE A 4 -76.68 -41.63 -18.77
CA ILE A 4 -75.29 -41.69 -18.34
C ILE A 4 -74.97 -40.29 -17.83
N ILE A 5 -74.55 -40.16 -16.57
CA ILE A 5 -74.09 -38.95 -15.94
C ILE A 5 -72.61 -38.92 -16.15
N GLY A 6 -72.09 -37.95 -16.93
CA GLY A 6 -70.67 -37.73 -17.08
C GLY A 6 -70.10 -36.94 -15.91
N LEU A 7 -69.08 -37.47 -15.29
CA LEU A 7 -68.27 -36.83 -14.26
C LEU A 7 -67.11 -36.06 -14.92
N ALA A 8 -67.16 -34.74 -14.85
CA ALA A 8 -66.05 -33.89 -15.31
C ALA A 8 -65.05 -33.71 -14.18
N ILE A 9 -63.84 -34.23 -14.35
CA ILE A 9 -62.71 -33.99 -13.44
C ILE A 9 -61.96 -32.73 -13.92
N ALA A 10 -62.08 -31.65 -13.15
CA ALA A 10 -61.28 -30.43 -13.38
C ALA A 10 -59.87 -30.65 -12.84
N LEU A 11 -58.87 -30.69 -13.72
CA LEU A 11 -57.45 -30.75 -13.39
C LEU A 11 -56.99 -29.30 -13.14
N THR A 12 -56.80 -28.87 -11.90
CA THR A 12 -56.20 -27.59 -11.54
C THR A 12 -54.67 -27.74 -11.55
N THR A 13 -54.03 -27.28 -12.62
CA THR A 13 -52.57 -27.14 -12.72
C THR A 13 -52.16 -25.89 -11.94
N THR A 14 -51.63 -26.07 -10.72
CA THR A 14 -50.92 -25.04 -9.97
C THR A 14 -49.54 -24.79 -10.63
N MET A 15 -49.43 -23.73 -11.41
CA MET A 15 -48.13 -23.22 -11.82
C MET A 15 -47.45 -22.54 -10.62
N ALA A 16 -46.42 -23.19 -10.06
CA ALA A 16 -45.52 -22.55 -9.12
C ALA A 16 -44.63 -21.59 -9.92
N LEU A 17 -44.89 -20.28 -9.82
CA LEU A 17 -43.92 -19.27 -10.25
C LEU A 17 -42.75 -19.35 -9.29
N GLY A 18 -41.69 -20.01 -9.73
CA GLY A 18 -40.36 -19.90 -9.11
C GLY A 18 -39.88 -18.46 -9.23
N ALA A 19 -39.96 -17.70 -8.16
CA ALA A 19 -39.30 -16.41 -8.08
C ALA A 19 -37.78 -16.66 -8.12
N ASN A 20 -37.17 -16.55 -9.31
CA ASN A 20 -35.74 -16.38 -9.41
C ASN A 20 -35.42 -15.00 -8.81
N THR A 21 -35.11 -14.94 -7.52
CA THR A 21 -34.43 -13.81 -6.93
C THR A 21 -33.05 -13.76 -7.60
N PRO A 22 -32.70 -12.68 -8.36
CA PRO A 22 -31.34 -12.53 -8.82
C PRO A 22 -30.44 -12.56 -7.58
N ALA A 23 -29.47 -13.45 -7.59
CA ALA A 23 -28.39 -13.41 -6.60
C ALA A 23 -27.80 -12.01 -6.70
N ALA A 24 -27.91 -11.21 -5.63
CA ALA A 24 -27.25 -9.93 -5.55
C ALA A 24 -25.76 -10.23 -5.78
N ALA A 25 -25.24 -9.79 -6.92
CA ALA A 25 -23.79 -9.78 -7.14
C ALA A 25 -23.21 -8.98 -5.97
N SER A 26 -22.39 -9.60 -5.13
CA SER A 26 -21.66 -8.87 -4.11
C SER A 26 -20.81 -7.84 -4.85
N GLU A 27 -21.11 -6.55 -4.64
CA GLU A 27 -20.26 -5.49 -5.18
C GLU A 27 -18.87 -5.72 -4.59
N SER A 28 -17.90 -5.97 -5.47
CA SER A 28 -16.50 -6.11 -5.04
C SER A 28 -16.04 -4.77 -4.47
N GLU A 29 -15.50 -4.80 -3.26
CA GLU A 29 -15.03 -3.59 -2.59
C GLU A 29 -13.69 -3.13 -3.15
N GLU A 30 -13.54 -1.80 -3.32
CA GLU A 30 -12.30 -1.20 -3.78
C GLU A 30 -11.33 -0.92 -2.64
N PHE A 31 -10.04 -0.89 -2.98
CA PHE A 31 -8.98 -0.38 -2.11
C PHE A 31 -8.07 0.59 -2.88
N SER A 32 -7.28 1.36 -2.14
CA SER A 32 -6.23 2.22 -2.69
C SER A 32 -4.88 1.52 -2.61
N LEU A 33 -4.15 1.49 -3.71
CA LEU A 33 -2.79 0.96 -3.80
C LEU A 33 -1.80 2.08 -4.11
N ASN A 34 -0.70 2.12 -3.36
CA ASN A 34 0.48 2.90 -3.70
C ASN A 34 1.62 1.95 -4.08
N VAL A 35 2.49 2.41 -4.96
CA VAL A 35 3.69 1.68 -5.36
C VAL A 35 4.89 2.60 -5.18
N VAL A 36 5.93 2.11 -4.53
CA VAL A 36 7.19 2.85 -4.29
C VAL A 36 8.33 2.05 -4.90
N HIS A 37 9.21 2.73 -5.64
CA HIS A 37 10.43 2.13 -6.17
C HIS A 37 11.64 2.57 -5.34
N GLY A 38 12.14 1.67 -4.51
CA GLY A 38 13.28 1.90 -3.61
C GLY A 38 14.53 1.10 -3.96
N ILE A 39 14.61 0.46 -5.15
CA ILE A 39 15.84 -0.22 -5.61
C ILE A 39 16.69 0.80 -6.36
N PRO A 40 17.90 1.16 -5.88
CA PRO A 40 18.74 2.16 -6.54
C PRO A 40 19.33 1.63 -7.86
N GLY A 41 19.67 2.56 -8.75
CA GLY A 41 20.47 2.29 -9.96
C GLY A 41 19.75 1.56 -11.09
N VAL A 42 18.47 1.20 -10.96
CA VAL A 42 17.74 0.48 -12.01
C VAL A 42 16.38 1.13 -12.28
N THR A 43 16.05 1.35 -13.55
CA THR A 43 14.70 1.71 -13.98
C THR A 43 13.93 0.43 -14.30
N VAL A 44 12.70 0.33 -13.83
CA VAL A 44 11.89 -0.89 -13.93
C VAL A 44 10.52 -0.64 -14.56
N ASP A 45 9.90 -1.72 -15.03
CA ASP A 45 8.47 -1.75 -15.31
C ASP A 45 7.77 -2.64 -14.28
N VAL A 46 6.54 -2.30 -13.94
CA VAL A 46 5.71 -3.09 -13.03
C VAL A 46 4.56 -3.71 -13.80
N CYS A 47 4.44 -5.03 -13.70
CA CYS A 47 3.34 -5.80 -14.27
C CYS A 47 2.38 -6.27 -13.19
N VAL A 48 1.09 -6.12 -13.45
CA VAL A 48 -0.01 -6.59 -12.60
C VAL A 48 -0.83 -7.58 -13.39
N ASN A 49 -1.01 -8.78 -12.87
CA ASN A 49 -1.78 -9.87 -13.51
C ASN A 49 -1.35 -10.16 -14.97
N GLY A 50 -0.06 -9.96 -15.28
CA GLY A 50 0.53 -10.22 -16.59
C GLY A 50 0.50 -9.05 -17.58
N ALA A 51 -0.11 -7.93 -17.24
CA ALA A 51 -0.12 -6.70 -18.04
C ALA A 51 0.81 -5.64 -17.42
N LYS A 52 1.53 -4.88 -18.26
CA LYS A 52 2.32 -3.72 -17.82
C LYS A 52 1.39 -2.64 -17.29
N ALA A 53 1.56 -2.27 -16.02
CA ALA A 53 0.78 -1.24 -15.33
C ALA A 53 1.59 0.06 -15.14
N ILE A 54 2.89 -0.05 -14.90
CA ILE A 54 3.79 1.10 -14.75
C ILE A 54 5.00 0.84 -15.66
N THR A 55 5.44 1.84 -16.39
CA THR A 55 6.62 1.77 -17.28
C THR A 55 7.60 2.89 -16.97
N GLY A 56 8.90 2.58 -17.07
CA GLY A 56 9.94 3.55 -16.86
C GLY A 56 10.01 4.09 -15.43
N PHE A 57 9.67 3.28 -14.45
CA PHE A 57 9.59 3.63 -13.04
C PHE A 57 11.01 3.76 -12.48
N GLN A 58 11.39 4.97 -12.04
CA GLN A 58 12.74 5.29 -11.59
C GLN A 58 12.89 5.13 -10.07
N PRO A 59 14.12 4.91 -9.56
CA PRO A 59 14.39 4.90 -8.12
C PRO A 59 13.87 6.16 -7.43
N GLY A 60 13.11 6.00 -6.36
CA GLY A 60 12.44 7.08 -5.62
C GLY A 60 11.07 7.47 -6.13
N ASP A 61 10.66 7.02 -7.30
CA ASP A 61 9.32 7.28 -7.84
C ASP A 61 8.22 6.65 -6.97
N VAL A 62 7.09 7.35 -6.95
CA VAL A 62 5.88 6.93 -6.24
C VAL A 62 4.68 7.04 -7.18
N VAL A 63 3.95 5.95 -7.33
CA VAL A 63 2.59 5.97 -7.89
C VAL A 63 1.62 5.79 -6.74
N SER A 64 0.67 6.71 -6.57
CA SER A 64 -0.23 6.72 -5.43
C SER A 64 -1.71 6.72 -5.81
N ASP A 65 -2.54 6.22 -4.88
CA ASP A 65 -4.01 6.20 -4.94
C ASP A 65 -4.60 5.50 -6.18
N VAL A 66 -3.95 4.41 -6.64
CA VAL A 66 -4.52 3.56 -7.69
C VAL A 66 -5.70 2.78 -7.09
N ARG A 67 -6.90 2.98 -7.64
CA ARG A 67 -8.11 2.26 -7.20
C ARG A 67 -8.19 0.90 -7.88
N LEU A 68 -8.29 -0.15 -7.06
CA LEU A 68 -8.36 -1.53 -7.50
C LEU A 68 -9.46 -2.27 -6.73
N GLN A 69 -10.07 -3.26 -7.37
CA GLN A 69 -11.05 -4.15 -6.75
C GLN A 69 -10.34 -5.15 -5.85
N GLU A 70 -11.00 -5.62 -4.78
CA GLU A 70 -10.48 -6.72 -3.99
C GLU A 70 -10.21 -7.97 -4.82
N GLY A 71 -9.19 -8.73 -4.47
CA GLY A 71 -8.84 -9.94 -5.20
C GLY A 71 -7.39 -10.37 -5.06
N GLU A 72 -7.04 -11.42 -5.82
CA GLU A 72 -5.67 -11.90 -5.94
C GLU A 72 -4.90 -11.10 -7.00
N TYR A 73 -3.73 -10.58 -6.61
CA TYR A 73 -2.83 -9.83 -7.47
C TYR A 73 -1.49 -10.54 -7.61
N ARG A 74 -1.03 -10.66 -8.84
CA ARG A 74 0.30 -11.15 -9.19
C ARG A 74 1.11 -9.96 -9.65
N LEU A 75 2.04 -9.54 -8.81
CA LEU A 75 2.95 -8.43 -9.07
C LEU A 75 4.26 -8.98 -9.62
N LYS A 76 4.78 -8.34 -10.66
CA LYS A 76 6.09 -8.62 -11.20
C LYS A 76 6.80 -7.32 -11.50
N VAL A 77 8.10 -7.29 -11.24
CA VAL A 77 8.99 -6.18 -11.58
C VAL A 77 9.99 -6.68 -12.61
N THR A 78 10.11 -5.98 -13.73
CA THR A 78 11.03 -6.29 -14.82
C THR A 78 11.98 -5.12 -15.04
N PRO A 79 13.18 -5.31 -15.62
CA PRO A 79 13.95 -4.19 -16.15
C PRO A 79 13.09 -3.40 -17.16
N ALA A 80 13.30 -2.09 -17.24
CA ALA A 80 12.51 -1.24 -18.13
C ALA A 80 12.62 -1.69 -19.60
N GLY A 81 11.47 -1.77 -20.26
CA GLY A 81 11.36 -2.26 -21.65
C GLY A 81 11.15 -3.77 -21.78
N GLU A 82 11.58 -4.57 -20.81
CA GLU A 82 11.49 -6.02 -20.86
C GLU A 82 10.04 -6.54 -20.68
N PRO A 83 9.70 -7.70 -21.26
CA PRO A 83 8.36 -8.28 -21.10
C PRO A 83 8.11 -8.78 -19.67
N CYS A 84 6.83 -8.91 -19.27
CA CYS A 84 6.44 -9.40 -17.93
C CYS A 84 6.92 -10.85 -17.62
N THR A 85 7.44 -11.56 -18.60
CA THR A 85 8.09 -12.88 -18.42
C THR A 85 9.51 -12.78 -17.92
N ALA A 86 10.19 -11.64 -18.11
CA ALA A 86 11.57 -11.38 -17.67
C ALA A 86 11.61 -10.76 -16.24
N ALA A 87 10.68 -11.18 -15.38
CA ALA A 87 10.60 -10.62 -14.02
C ALA A 87 11.83 -10.96 -13.17
N ILE A 88 12.42 -9.92 -12.57
CA ILE A 88 13.49 -10.04 -11.55
C ILE A 88 12.91 -10.17 -10.14
N LEU A 89 11.69 -9.68 -9.93
CA LEU A 89 10.93 -9.83 -8.69
C LEU A 89 9.50 -10.25 -9.00
N GLN A 90 8.92 -11.07 -8.13
CA GLN A 90 7.51 -11.44 -8.23
C GLN A 90 6.90 -11.70 -6.85
N ALA A 91 5.66 -11.31 -6.68
CA ALA A 91 4.87 -11.59 -5.49
C ALA A 91 3.41 -11.90 -5.84
N ARG A 92 2.72 -12.57 -4.93
CA ARG A 92 1.27 -12.74 -4.96
C ARG A 92 0.70 -12.20 -3.66
N ALA A 93 -0.40 -11.49 -3.75
CA ALA A 93 -1.10 -10.95 -2.60
C ALA A 93 -2.61 -11.07 -2.80
N GLN A 94 -3.31 -11.56 -1.78
CA GLN A 94 -4.76 -11.40 -1.66
C GLN A 94 -5.00 -10.05 -0.98
N LEU A 95 -5.59 -9.10 -1.70
CA LEU A 95 -5.89 -7.76 -1.20
C LEU A 95 -7.38 -7.62 -0.97
N GLU A 96 -7.73 -7.21 0.25
CA GLU A 96 -9.11 -6.99 0.65
C GLU A 96 -9.53 -5.57 0.32
N GLY A 97 -10.75 -5.41 -0.20
CA GLY A 97 -11.38 -4.13 -0.42
C GLY A 97 -11.96 -3.51 0.84
N GLY A 98 -12.56 -2.33 0.69
CA GLY A 98 -13.25 -1.58 1.71
C GLY A 98 -12.86 -0.11 1.78
N ARG A 99 -13.81 0.72 2.21
CA ARG A 99 -13.69 2.20 2.24
C ARG A 99 -12.39 2.73 2.87
N TYR A 100 -11.83 1.99 3.82
CA TYR A 100 -10.63 2.40 4.55
C TYR A 100 -9.45 1.45 4.31
N ARG A 101 -9.46 0.75 3.18
CA ARG A 101 -8.37 -0.15 2.79
C ARG A 101 -7.40 0.60 1.89
N SER A 102 -6.17 0.65 2.33
CA SER A 102 -5.06 1.18 1.55
C SER A 102 -3.81 0.36 1.81
N TYR A 103 -3.08 0.10 0.73
CA TYR A 103 -1.84 -0.66 0.77
C TYR A 103 -0.72 0.11 0.07
N THR A 104 0.51 -0.23 0.40
CA THR A 104 1.68 0.18 -0.38
C THR A 104 2.55 -1.04 -0.64
N VAL A 105 2.88 -1.24 -1.90
CA VAL A 105 3.95 -2.15 -2.32
C VAL A 105 5.23 -1.34 -2.50
N VAL A 106 6.31 -1.82 -1.89
CA VAL A 106 7.63 -1.22 -2.02
C VAL A 106 8.55 -2.25 -2.67
N ALA A 107 9.07 -1.92 -3.85
CA ALA A 107 10.22 -2.65 -4.40
C ALA A 107 11.48 -2.06 -3.77
N ASN A 108 12.22 -2.84 -3.01
CA ASN A 108 13.37 -2.41 -2.23
C ASN A 108 14.52 -3.44 -2.27
N LEU A 109 15.63 -3.12 -1.64
CA LEU A 109 16.63 -4.11 -1.26
C LEU A 109 16.33 -4.60 0.16
N ASP A 110 16.56 -5.88 0.44
CA ASP A 110 16.54 -6.39 1.81
C ASP A 110 17.84 -6.00 2.56
N ASP A 111 18.01 -6.51 3.78
CA ASP A 111 19.18 -6.26 4.63
C ASP A 111 20.44 -7.05 4.22
N GLU A 112 20.33 -7.87 3.17
CA GLU A 112 21.44 -8.57 2.51
C GLU A 112 21.76 -7.96 1.13
N GLY A 113 21.06 -6.89 0.74
CA GLY A 113 21.21 -6.19 -0.54
C GLY A 113 20.49 -6.88 -1.71
N ALA A 114 19.68 -7.90 -1.47
CA ALA A 114 18.93 -8.56 -2.53
C ALA A 114 17.61 -7.84 -2.84
N PRO A 115 17.17 -7.80 -4.13
CA PRO A 115 15.88 -7.22 -4.50
C PRO A 115 14.71 -7.94 -3.82
N ASN A 116 13.79 -7.16 -3.25
CA ASN A 116 12.67 -7.64 -2.47
C ASN A 116 11.39 -6.81 -2.71
N LEU A 117 10.22 -7.37 -2.34
CA LEU A 117 8.92 -6.69 -2.35
C LEU A 117 8.30 -6.74 -0.96
N LEU A 118 8.07 -5.59 -0.37
CA LEU A 118 7.32 -5.44 0.88
C LEU A 118 5.91 -4.94 0.61
N LEU A 119 4.92 -5.53 1.29
CA LEU A 119 3.53 -5.09 1.28
C LEU A 119 3.16 -4.53 2.65
N PHE A 120 2.74 -3.28 2.68
CA PHE A 120 2.28 -2.61 3.90
C PHE A 120 0.80 -2.26 3.80
N ARG A 121 0.06 -2.51 4.87
CA ARG A 121 -1.28 -1.95 5.06
C ARG A 121 -1.15 -0.55 5.67
N ASN A 122 -1.79 0.45 5.06
CA ASN A 122 -1.75 1.82 5.53
C ASN A 122 -2.87 2.11 6.53
N PRO A 123 -2.61 2.90 7.59
CA PRO A 123 -3.64 3.33 8.53
C PRO A 123 -4.48 4.46 7.90
N MET A 124 -5.78 4.22 7.72
CA MET A 124 -6.71 5.15 7.08
C MET A 124 -7.73 5.78 8.04
N ARG A 125 -7.58 5.58 9.35
CA ARG A 125 -8.45 6.24 10.35
C ARG A 125 -8.18 7.74 10.36
N VAL A 126 -9.20 8.54 10.69
CA VAL A 126 -9.05 9.99 10.94
C VAL A 126 -7.94 10.28 11.96
N THR A 127 -7.36 11.45 11.89
CA THR A 127 -6.39 11.96 12.88
C THR A 127 -7.11 12.78 13.95
N ASP A 128 -6.44 13.03 15.07
CA ASP A 128 -6.91 13.99 16.06
C ASP A 128 -6.94 15.40 15.44
N ALA A 129 -7.79 16.29 15.97
CA ALA A 129 -7.87 17.66 15.52
C ALA A 129 -6.49 18.36 15.59
N GLY A 130 -6.12 19.07 14.53
CA GLY A 130 -4.83 19.76 14.43
C GLY A 130 -3.61 18.84 14.22
N SER A 131 -3.82 17.52 14.11
CA SER A 131 -2.73 16.54 14.01
C SER A 131 -2.64 15.88 12.64
N ALA A 132 -1.45 15.40 12.30
CA ALA A 132 -1.15 14.48 11.20
C ALA A 132 -0.72 13.12 11.75
N ARG A 133 -0.83 12.09 10.94
CA ARG A 133 -0.22 10.79 11.21
C ARG A 133 1.04 10.64 10.39
N LEU A 134 2.13 10.29 11.05
CA LEU A 134 3.40 9.96 10.43
C LEU A 134 3.66 8.46 10.60
N VAL A 135 3.85 7.74 9.51
CA VAL A 135 4.21 6.32 9.49
C VAL A 135 5.59 6.21 8.86
N ILE A 136 6.58 5.86 9.66
CA ILE A 136 7.97 5.74 9.22
C ILE A 136 8.28 4.28 8.99
N ARG A 137 8.89 3.97 7.84
CA ARG A 137 9.24 2.62 7.41
C ARG A 137 10.69 2.57 6.96
N HIS A 138 11.44 1.64 7.53
CA HIS A 138 12.81 1.38 7.14
C HIS A 138 12.83 0.30 6.05
N THR A 139 13.02 0.71 4.82
CA THR A 139 13.04 -0.17 3.63
C THR A 139 14.34 -0.02 2.83
N ALA A 140 15.35 0.63 3.40
CA ALA A 140 16.68 0.73 2.81
C ALA A 140 17.55 -0.47 3.19
N ASP A 141 18.46 -0.88 2.33
CA ASP A 141 19.57 -1.77 2.68
C ASP A 141 20.57 -0.98 3.54
N ALA A 142 20.32 -1.00 4.83
CA ALA A 142 21.10 -0.30 5.85
C ALA A 142 20.91 -0.95 7.21
N PRO A 143 21.91 -0.85 8.11
CA PRO A 143 21.75 -1.21 9.52
C PRO A 143 20.63 -0.43 10.20
N ALA A 144 20.32 -0.80 11.43
CA ALA A 144 19.35 -0.08 12.25
C ALA A 144 19.63 1.43 12.27
N VAL A 145 18.56 2.24 12.18
CA VAL A 145 18.66 3.70 12.08
C VAL A 145 17.95 4.43 13.22
N THR A 146 18.39 5.65 13.49
CA THR A 146 17.72 6.62 14.34
C THR A 146 17.07 7.69 13.46
N VAL A 147 15.80 7.99 13.70
CA VAL A 147 15.07 9.07 13.04
C VAL A 147 14.98 10.26 13.98
N TRP A 148 15.30 11.42 13.45
CA TRP A 148 15.31 12.70 14.16
C TRP A 148 14.23 13.62 13.59
N ALA A 149 13.56 14.35 14.46
CA ALA A 149 12.70 15.49 14.11
C ALA A 149 13.07 16.64 15.01
N ASP A 150 13.40 17.80 14.44
CA ASP A 150 13.84 19.01 15.13
C ASP A 150 14.95 18.74 16.17
N GLY A 151 15.93 17.91 15.76
CA GLY A 151 17.05 17.53 16.62
C GLY A 151 16.72 16.53 17.76
N SER A 152 15.46 16.10 17.86
CA SER A 152 15.02 15.13 18.86
C SER A 152 14.81 13.74 18.24
N LYS A 153 15.18 12.69 18.98
CA LYS A 153 14.95 11.30 18.53
C LYS A 153 13.47 10.95 18.57
N LEU A 154 12.91 10.52 17.44
CA LEU A 154 11.55 9.97 17.37
C LEU A 154 11.48 8.56 17.92
N ASN A 155 12.50 7.74 17.69
CA ASN A 155 12.54 6.37 18.21
C ASN A 155 13.25 6.31 19.56
N ARG A 156 12.52 5.82 20.56
CA ARG A 156 13.10 5.53 21.90
C ARG A 156 13.65 4.10 21.91
N GLY A 157 14.78 3.88 22.59
CA GLY A 157 15.42 2.57 22.72
C GLY A 157 16.25 2.21 21.48
N ARG A 158 16.10 0.96 21.00
CA ARG A 158 16.83 0.51 19.80
C ARG A 158 16.34 1.21 18.54
N GLY A 159 17.16 1.25 17.51
CA GLY A 159 16.84 1.85 16.22
C GLY A 159 15.63 1.24 15.52
N PHE A 160 15.31 1.77 14.37
CA PHE A 160 14.47 1.09 13.37
C PHE A 160 15.34 0.08 12.66
N GLU A 161 14.96 -1.19 12.70
CA GLU A 161 15.58 -2.25 11.90
C GLU A 161 14.92 -2.34 10.53
N TRP A 162 15.56 -3.01 9.58
CA TRP A 162 14.99 -3.25 8.27
C TRP A 162 13.59 -3.90 8.38
N GLY A 163 12.63 -3.42 7.58
CA GLY A 163 11.23 -3.86 7.63
C GLY A 163 10.38 -3.21 8.75
N ASP A 164 11.00 -2.52 9.72
CA ASP A 164 10.26 -1.83 10.79
C ASP A 164 9.31 -0.77 10.25
N SER A 165 8.12 -0.71 10.87
CA SER A 165 7.10 0.31 10.61
C SER A 165 6.58 0.87 11.93
N ARG A 166 6.75 2.17 12.17
CA ARG A 166 6.29 2.84 13.39
C ARG A 166 5.41 4.04 13.07
N ARG A 167 4.46 4.29 13.97
CA ARG A 167 3.38 5.26 13.80
C ARG A 167 3.43 6.31 14.89
N TYR A 168 3.29 7.58 14.48
CA TYR A 168 3.26 8.74 15.37
C TYR A 168 2.07 9.62 15.03
N SER A 169 1.43 10.22 16.05
CA SER A 169 0.55 11.38 15.90
C SER A 169 1.38 12.60 16.20
N VAL A 170 1.41 13.55 15.28
CA VAL A 170 2.24 14.76 15.40
C VAL A 170 1.41 15.99 15.06
N PRO A 171 1.66 17.15 15.68
CA PRO A 171 1.06 18.43 15.27
C PRO A 171 1.27 18.70 13.77
N ALA A 172 0.35 19.45 13.16
CA ALA A 172 0.47 19.86 11.76
C ALA A 172 1.41 21.05 11.63
N GLU A 173 2.66 20.78 11.32
CA GLU A 173 3.71 21.79 11.17
C GLU A 173 4.83 21.30 10.23
N THR A 174 5.90 22.04 10.11
CA THR A 174 7.10 21.65 9.37
C THR A 174 8.15 21.15 10.34
N TYR A 175 8.66 19.95 10.12
CA TYR A 175 9.71 19.29 10.89
C TYR A 175 11.01 19.25 10.10
N SER A 176 12.13 19.59 10.72
CA SER A 176 13.45 19.29 10.17
C SER A 176 13.76 17.82 10.48
N VAL A 177 13.68 16.94 9.44
CA VAL A 177 13.85 15.51 9.61
C VAL A 177 15.21 15.05 9.13
N ALA A 178 15.81 14.11 9.86
CA ALA A 178 17.07 13.48 9.52
C ALA A 178 17.06 12.00 9.92
N VAL A 179 17.91 11.21 9.25
CA VAL A 179 18.12 9.79 9.59
C VAL A 179 19.62 9.56 9.75
N SER A 180 20.02 8.92 10.82
CA SER A 180 21.40 8.51 11.08
C SER A 180 21.48 7.01 11.39
N PRO A 181 22.62 6.35 11.22
CA PRO A 181 22.83 5.03 11.78
C PRO A 181 22.55 5.00 13.28
N ALA A 182 22.01 3.91 13.81
CA ALA A 182 21.76 3.77 15.24
C ALA A 182 23.08 3.94 16.04
N GLY A 183 23.01 4.78 17.09
CA GLY A 183 24.20 5.14 17.88
C GLY A 183 25.03 6.30 17.31
N SER A 184 24.75 6.79 16.09
CA SER A 184 25.38 7.96 15.50
C SER A 184 24.44 9.17 15.56
N THR A 185 25.03 10.37 15.56
CA THR A 185 24.34 11.65 15.37
C THR A 185 24.61 12.26 14.00
N THR A 186 25.49 11.65 13.19
CA THR A 186 25.79 12.11 11.82
C THR A 186 24.74 11.59 10.87
N PRO A 187 23.93 12.45 10.24
CA PRO A 187 22.90 12.02 9.32
C PRO A 187 23.48 11.40 8.04
N VAL A 188 22.76 10.38 7.51
CA VAL A 188 22.94 9.86 6.15
C VAL A 188 21.78 10.28 5.23
N ILE A 189 20.66 10.77 5.82
CA ILE A 189 19.59 11.46 5.11
C ILE A 189 19.28 12.74 5.85
N GLY A 190 19.16 13.83 5.14
CA GLY A 190 18.81 15.14 5.71
C GLY A 190 19.98 15.84 6.43
N PRO A 191 19.67 16.86 7.27
CA PRO A 191 18.32 17.35 7.59
C PRO A 191 17.60 17.92 6.36
N THR A 192 16.28 17.67 6.30
CA THR A 192 15.40 18.19 5.25
C THR A 192 14.01 18.50 5.84
N ASP A 193 13.32 19.49 5.30
CA ASP A 193 12.03 19.90 5.79
C ASP A 193 10.92 18.96 5.33
N LEU A 194 10.10 18.50 6.26
CA LEU A 194 8.87 17.75 6.04
C LEU A 194 7.68 18.51 6.59
N THR A 195 6.90 19.14 5.71
CA THR A 195 5.66 19.80 6.11
C THR A 195 4.52 18.78 6.16
N VAL A 196 3.88 18.63 7.32
CA VAL A 196 2.72 17.76 7.50
C VAL A 196 1.48 18.59 7.81
N ARG A 197 0.35 18.20 7.25
CA ARG A 197 -0.96 18.89 7.36
C ARG A 197 -1.92 18.06 8.18
N ALA A 198 -2.73 18.71 8.99
CA ALA A 198 -3.78 18.06 9.77
C ALA A 198 -4.77 17.31 8.87
N GLY A 199 -5.24 16.17 9.34
CA GLY A 199 -6.12 15.31 8.55
C GLY A 199 -5.43 14.45 7.49
N PHE A 200 -4.09 14.42 7.47
CA PHE A 200 -3.31 13.60 6.56
C PHE A 200 -2.57 12.48 7.29
N SER A 201 -2.36 11.39 6.57
CA SER A 201 -1.46 10.29 6.94
C SER A 201 -0.30 10.26 5.93
N TYR A 202 0.92 10.45 6.43
CA TYR A 202 2.15 10.42 5.66
C TYR A 202 2.85 9.09 5.89
N GLN A 203 3.10 8.33 4.83
CA GLN A 203 3.91 7.14 4.84
C GLN A 203 5.28 7.51 4.28
N VAL A 204 6.32 7.46 5.12
CA VAL A 204 7.70 7.83 4.78
C VAL A 204 8.53 6.57 4.72
N TYR A 205 9.16 6.34 3.58
CA TYR A 205 10.01 5.18 3.31
C TYR A 205 11.46 5.65 3.17
N ALA A 206 12.33 5.17 4.04
CA ALA A 206 13.76 5.27 3.80
C ALA A 206 14.18 4.18 2.82
N TRP A 207 14.84 4.53 1.71
CA TRP A 207 15.27 3.60 0.67
C TRP A 207 16.70 3.89 0.20
N GLY A 208 17.28 2.99 -0.60
CA GLY A 208 18.67 3.10 -1.09
C GLY A 208 19.59 2.13 -0.37
N ASN A 209 20.89 2.32 -0.58
CA ASN A 209 21.97 1.55 0.04
C ASN A 209 23.23 2.38 0.24
N GLY A 210 24.28 1.79 0.82
CA GLY A 210 25.54 2.47 1.09
C GLY A 210 26.28 2.96 -0.16
N ASP A 211 26.13 2.28 -1.28
CA ASP A 211 26.84 2.60 -2.53
C ASP A 211 26.16 3.73 -3.32
N ALA A 212 24.84 3.67 -3.42
CA ALA A 212 24.05 4.65 -4.18
C ALA A 212 23.56 5.83 -3.34
N GLY A 213 23.73 5.77 -2.02
CA GLY A 213 23.16 6.71 -1.06
C GLY A 213 21.75 6.36 -0.65
N TYR A 214 21.24 7.14 0.31
CA TYR A 214 19.93 6.95 0.92
C TYR A 214 19.03 8.14 0.66
N ALA A 215 17.72 7.90 0.51
CA ALA A 215 16.71 8.93 0.31
C ALA A 215 15.38 8.56 0.95
N LEU A 216 14.42 9.50 0.92
CA LEU A 216 13.06 9.30 1.38
C LEU A 216 12.09 9.32 0.20
N ALA A 217 11.14 8.38 0.18
CA ALA A 217 9.94 8.43 -0.63
C ALA A 217 8.74 8.67 0.29
N ILE A 218 7.80 9.54 -0.11
CA ILE A 218 6.69 9.95 0.75
C ILE A 218 5.38 9.79 0.01
N VAL A 219 4.45 9.10 0.64
CA VAL A 219 3.03 9.01 0.22
C VAL A 219 2.21 9.80 1.23
N ALA A 220 1.46 10.79 0.78
CA ALA A 220 0.55 11.58 1.61
C ALA A 220 -0.91 11.26 1.24
N THR A 221 -1.69 10.83 2.19
CA THR A 221 -3.10 10.46 1.99
C THR A 221 -4.00 11.25 2.93
N GLN A 222 -5.02 11.91 2.40
CA GLN A 222 -6.01 12.59 3.22
C GLN A 222 -6.92 11.57 3.91
N VAL A 223 -7.02 11.63 5.23
CA VAL A 223 -7.81 10.70 6.05
C VAL A 223 -8.89 11.40 6.88
N GLY A 224 -8.89 12.74 6.88
CA GLY A 224 -9.78 13.56 7.69
C GLY A 224 -9.34 13.69 9.15
N GLN A 225 -10.09 14.47 9.92
CA GLN A 225 -9.87 14.72 11.35
C GLN A 225 -11.08 14.28 12.16
N ALA A 226 -10.86 13.91 13.43
CA ALA A 226 -11.92 13.80 14.42
C ALA A 226 -12.46 15.19 14.75
N HIS A 227 -13.77 15.27 14.95
CA HIS A 227 -14.48 16.47 15.37
C HIS A 227 -14.48 16.59 16.89
#